data_973d026963a89371dc703fd159c7f5d2
#
_entry.id   973d026963a89371dc703fd159c7f5d2
#
_cell.length_a   1.000
_cell.length_b   1.000
_cell.length_c   1.000
_cell.angle_alpha   90.00
_cell.angle_beta   90.00
_cell.angle_gamma   90.00
#
_symmetry.space_group_name_H-M   'P 1'
#
loop_
_entity.id
_entity.type
_entity.pdbx_description
1 polymer ?
#
loop_
_entity_poly.entity_id
_entity_poly.type
_entity_poly.pdbx_seq_one_letter_code
_entity_poly.pdbx_strand_id
1 'polypeptide(L)'
;SNITPLLSHPDLKLQITDLPNVNAIFDECDAITQTIRNNDIRISAHPSEYTSLTSKDQNVIDNSIRDLEAHAVIFDLFDLPNDYRSPLNIHCRQDGDPDDVSSRFMTNYNKLSKSVRSRLVLENNDNAKGTWSIKKLYDIFHLRYGIPITFDNLHHKMLSGDLSEREAFEPVSYTHLR
;
A
#
# COMPACT_ATOMS: atom_id res chain seq x y z
N SER A 1 -1.80 11.62 -9.05
CA SER A 1 -2.84 11.69 -10.10
C SER A 1 -4.05 12.46 -9.58
N ASN A 2 -4.64 13.35 -10.40
CA ASN A 2 -5.89 14.05 -10.06
C ASN A 2 -7.14 13.15 -10.25
N ILE A 3 -6.97 11.96 -10.80
CA ILE A 3 -8.05 10.99 -11.05
C ILE A 3 -8.34 10.19 -9.79
N THR A 4 -7.30 9.81 -9.03
CA THR A 4 -7.46 8.99 -7.83
C THR A 4 -8.49 9.54 -6.83
N PRO A 5 -8.47 10.86 -6.49
CA PRO A 5 -9.47 11.42 -5.58
C PRO A 5 -10.92 11.36 -6.12
N LEU A 6 -11.10 11.36 -7.44
CA LEU A 6 -12.44 11.20 -8.03
C LEU A 6 -12.95 9.78 -7.90
N LEU A 7 -12.09 8.79 -8.16
CA LEU A 7 -12.44 7.37 -8.06
C LEU A 7 -12.63 6.91 -6.62
N SER A 8 -11.89 7.49 -5.67
CA SER A 8 -12.00 7.17 -4.24
C SER A 8 -13.07 7.95 -3.49
N HIS A 9 -13.74 8.93 -4.15
CA HIS A 9 -14.72 9.79 -3.47
C HIS A 9 -15.94 8.99 -2.98
N PRO A 10 -16.31 9.08 -1.70
CA PRO A 10 -17.34 8.22 -1.12
C PRO A 10 -18.73 8.40 -1.75
N ASP A 11 -19.07 9.62 -2.17
CA ASP A 11 -20.39 9.96 -2.66
C ASP A 11 -20.52 9.85 -4.18
N LEU A 12 -19.41 9.98 -4.92
CA LEU A 12 -19.46 10.00 -6.39
C LEU A 12 -19.59 8.61 -7.00
N LYS A 13 -18.98 7.58 -6.38
CA LYS A 13 -18.99 6.18 -6.84
C LYS A 13 -18.65 6.01 -8.32
N LEU A 14 -17.74 6.87 -8.81
CA LEU A 14 -17.33 6.89 -10.20
C LEU A 14 -16.38 5.73 -10.52
N GLN A 15 -16.54 5.20 -11.72
CA GLN A 15 -15.53 4.37 -12.37
C GLN A 15 -14.76 5.20 -13.39
N ILE A 16 -13.61 4.70 -13.83
CA ILE A 16 -12.80 5.40 -14.84
C ILE A 16 -13.58 5.70 -16.12
N THR A 17 -14.49 4.80 -16.50
CA THR A 17 -15.36 4.94 -17.67
C THR A 17 -16.43 6.02 -17.56
N ASP A 18 -16.70 6.49 -16.34
CA ASP A 18 -17.68 7.56 -16.09
C ASP A 18 -17.07 8.95 -16.21
N LEU A 19 -15.73 9.01 -16.32
CA LEU A 19 -15.02 10.29 -16.40
C LEU A 19 -15.19 10.94 -17.78
N PRO A 20 -15.34 12.27 -17.83
CA PRO A 20 -15.36 12.99 -19.11
C PRO A 20 -14.03 12.78 -19.84
N ASN A 21 -14.09 12.70 -21.18
CA ASN A 21 -12.93 12.48 -22.03
C ASN A 21 -12.15 11.18 -21.74
N VAL A 22 -12.84 10.11 -21.37
CA VAL A 22 -12.23 8.83 -20.98
C VAL A 22 -11.26 8.29 -22.06
N ASN A 23 -11.54 8.50 -23.36
CA ASN A 23 -10.63 8.08 -24.42
C ASN A 23 -9.30 8.82 -24.36
N ALA A 24 -9.31 10.13 -24.12
CA ALA A 24 -8.08 10.90 -23.93
C ALA A 24 -7.30 10.47 -22.67
N ILE A 25 -8.01 10.03 -21.63
CA ILE A 25 -7.38 9.45 -20.43
C ILE A 25 -6.68 8.13 -20.80
N PHE A 26 -7.31 7.25 -21.56
CA PHE A 26 -6.69 6.00 -21.99
C PHE A 26 -5.50 6.23 -22.93
N ASP A 27 -5.62 7.16 -23.89
CA ASP A 27 -4.51 7.52 -24.78
C ASP A 27 -3.29 8.02 -23.98
N GLU A 28 -3.51 8.83 -22.96
CA GLU A 28 -2.44 9.31 -22.06
C GLU A 28 -1.86 8.18 -21.20
N CYS A 29 -2.70 7.26 -20.70
CA CYS A 29 -2.24 6.08 -19.96
C CYS A 29 -1.35 5.20 -20.85
N ASP A 30 -1.70 5.01 -22.12
CA ASP A 30 -0.89 4.25 -23.07
C ASP A 30 0.46 4.93 -23.30
N ALA A 31 0.50 6.25 -23.46
CA ALA A 31 1.73 7.03 -23.63
C ALA A 31 2.63 6.91 -22.37
N ILE A 32 2.05 6.99 -21.18
CA ILE A 32 2.75 6.78 -19.91
C ILE A 32 3.30 5.35 -19.85
N THR A 33 2.52 4.34 -20.20
CA THR A 33 2.92 2.93 -20.23
C THR A 33 4.13 2.72 -21.13
N GLN A 34 4.13 3.31 -22.35
CA GLN A 34 5.27 3.25 -23.25
C GLN A 34 6.52 3.92 -22.66
N THR A 35 6.33 5.06 -21.98
CA THR A 35 7.44 5.77 -21.33
C THR A 35 8.05 4.93 -20.21
N ILE A 36 7.22 4.29 -19.39
CA ILE A 36 7.65 3.38 -18.30
C ILE A 36 8.48 2.24 -18.87
N ARG A 37 7.97 1.56 -19.91
CA ARG A 37 8.64 0.42 -20.53
C ARG A 37 9.95 0.78 -21.21
N ASN A 38 9.96 1.88 -21.98
CA ASN A 38 11.14 2.30 -22.75
C ASN A 38 12.31 2.76 -21.87
N ASN A 39 12.03 3.20 -20.64
CA ASN A 39 13.03 3.73 -19.72
C ASN A 39 13.25 2.87 -18.48
N ASP A 40 12.65 1.67 -18.42
CA ASP A 40 12.72 0.75 -17.27
C ASP A 40 12.39 1.44 -15.93
N ILE A 41 11.29 2.21 -15.92
CA ILE A 41 10.87 2.98 -14.75
C ILE A 41 10.07 2.10 -13.81
N ARG A 42 10.47 2.04 -12.54
CA ARG A 42 9.67 1.43 -11.49
C ARG A 42 8.70 2.45 -10.89
N ILE A 43 7.42 2.07 -10.80
CA ILE A 43 6.37 2.90 -10.21
C ILE A 43 5.93 2.30 -8.87
N SER A 44 5.79 3.14 -7.88
CA SER A 44 5.17 2.83 -6.59
C SER A 44 4.18 3.92 -6.21
N ALA A 45 3.25 3.62 -5.32
CA ALA A 45 2.41 4.63 -4.71
C ALA A 45 2.41 4.51 -3.19
N HIS A 46 2.30 5.66 -2.55
CA HIS A 46 1.98 5.78 -1.15
C HIS A 46 0.61 6.47 -1.07
N PRO A 47 -0.49 5.73 -0.85
CA PRO A 47 -1.82 6.29 -0.65
C PRO A 47 -1.85 7.31 0.48
N SER A 48 -3.00 7.95 0.68
CA SER A 48 -3.18 8.93 1.75
C SER A 48 -2.67 8.41 3.10
N GLU A 49 -2.06 9.29 3.87
CA GLU A 49 -1.67 8.99 5.25
C GLU A 49 -2.85 8.54 6.14
N TYR A 50 -4.08 8.83 5.74
CA TYR A 50 -5.29 8.40 6.45
C TYR A 50 -5.74 6.98 6.06
N THR A 51 -5.12 6.36 5.05
CA THR A 51 -5.42 5.01 4.61
C THR A 51 -4.96 4.01 5.66
N SER A 52 -5.92 3.31 6.28
CA SER A 52 -5.67 2.39 7.37
C SER A 52 -6.63 1.20 7.36
N LEU A 53 -6.10 0.00 7.22
CA LEU A 53 -6.87 -1.25 7.32
C LEU A 53 -7.03 -1.73 8.77
N THR A 54 -6.43 -1.04 9.73
CA THR A 54 -6.44 -1.40 11.15
C THR A 54 -7.39 -0.56 12.00
N SER A 55 -8.07 0.42 11.40
CA SER A 55 -9.02 1.30 12.11
C SER A 55 -10.15 0.50 12.78
N LYS A 56 -10.69 1.06 13.86
CA LYS A 56 -11.94 0.59 14.49
C LYS A 56 -13.17 1.30 13.90
N ASP A 57 -12.96 2.37 13.16
CA ASP A 57 -14.04 3.13 12.49
C ASP A 57 -14.27 2.54 11.09
N GLN A 58 -15.49 2.06 10.84
CA GLN A 58 -15.86 1.45 9.57
C GLN A 58 -15.79 2.44 8.40
N ASN A 59 -16.09 3.72 8.62
CA ASN A 59 -15.98 4.74 7.56
C ASN A 59 -14.52 4.92 7.11
N VAL A 60 -13.58 4.88 8.06
CA VAL A 60 -12.14 4.94 7.75
C VAL A 60 -11.72 3.72 6.94
N ILE A 61 -12.22 2.52 7.30
CA ILE A 61 -11.95 1.28 6.54
C ILE A 61 -12.51 1.38 5.12
N ASP A 62 -13.76 1.80 4.96
CA ASP A 62 -14.41 1.88 3.65
C ASP A 62 -13.73 2.92 2.74
N ASN A 63 -13.32 4.06 3.30
CA ASN A 63 -12.53 5.06 2.58
C ASN A 63 -11.14 4.51 2.19
N SER A 64 -10.49 3.79 3.09
CA SER A 64 -9.18 3.19 2.83
C SER A 64 -9.24 2.14 1.72
N ILE A 65 -10.27 1.30 1.71
CA ILE A 65 -10.47 0.32 0.64
C ILE A 65 -10.67 1.04 -0.69
N ARG A 66 -11.54 2.07 -0.75
CA ARG A 66 -11.76 2.85 -1.99
C ARG A 66 -10.49 3.51 -2.50
N ASP A 67 -9.69 4.09 -1.61
CA ASP A 67 -8.43 4.74 -1.98
C ASP A 67 -7.42 3.73 -2.57
N LEU A 68 -7.29 2.57 -1.95
CA LEU A 68 -6.43 1.48 -2.45
C LEU A 68 -6.90 0.94 -3.80
N GLU A 69 -8.21 0.72 -3.98
CA GLU A 69 -8.78 0.26 -5.25
C GLU A 69 -8.60 1.30 -6.36
N ALA A 70 -8.75 2.59 -6.06
CA ALA A 70 -8.51 3.66 -7.02
C ALA A 70 -7.05 3.70 -7.50
N HIS A 71 -6.09 3.47 -6.59
CA HIS A 71 -4.67 3.37 -6.96
C HIS A 71 -4.39 2.13 -7.83
N ALA A 72 -5.01 0.99 -7.49
CA ALA A 72 -4.86 -0.23 -8.27
C ALA A 72 -5.41 -0.08 -9.69
N VAL A 73 -6.57 0.60 -9.87
CA VAL A 73 -7.11 0.92 -11.21
C VAL A 73 -6.10 1.71 -12.04
N ILE A 74 -5.45 2.73 -11.47
CA ILE A 74 -4.43 3.50 -12.19
C ILE A 74 -3.22 2.63 -12.55
N PHE A 75 -2.78 1.75 -11.64
CA PHE A 75 -1.67 0.84 -11.90
C PHE A 75 -2.00 -0.17 -12.99
N ASP A 76 -3.24 -0.68 -13.01
CA ASP A 76 -3.72 -1.58 -14.05
C ASP A 76 -3.82 -0.88 -15.41
N LEU A 77 -4.22 0.40 -15.46
CA LEU A 77 -4.22 1.22 -16.67
C LEU A 77 -2.82 1.48 -17.22
N PHE A 78 -1.80 1.55 -16.36
CA PHE A 78 -0.40 1.67 -16.80
C PHE A 78 0.23 0.31 -17.10
N ASP A 79 -0.54 -0.77 -17.09
CA ASP A 79 -0.07 -2.16 -17.30
C ASP A 79 1.14 -2.50 -16.42
N LEU A 80 1.12 -2.03 -15.17
CA LEU A 80 2.18 -2.30 -14.20
C LEU A 80 2.09 -3.72 -13.66
N PRO A 81 3.23 -4.32 -13.28
CA PRO A 81 3.24 -5.63 -12.65
C PRO A 81 2.25 -5.73 -11.50
N ASN A 82 1.48 -6.83 -11.47
CA ASN A 82 0.52 -7.08 -10.41
C ASN A 82 1.18 -7.86 -9.25
N ASP A 83 2.24 -7.26 -8.70
CA ASP A 83 3.02 -7.79 -7.58
C ASP A 83 3.81 -6.66 -6.89
N TYR A 84 4.71 -7.03 -5.96
CA TYR A 84 5.55 -6.12 -5.19
C TYR A 84 6.51 -5.24 -6.02
N ARG A 85 6.68 -5.47 -7.34
CA ARG A 85 7.47 -4.60 -8.21
C ARG A 85 6.78 -3.26 -8.45
N SER A 86 5.46 -3.21 -8.25
CA SER A 86 4.66 -1.99 -8.29
C SER A 86 3.88 -1.85 -6.98
N PRO A 87 4.56 -1.52 -5.86
CA PRO A 87 3.96 -1.59 -4.54
C PRO A 87 3.01 -0.44 -4.26
N LEU A 88 1.97 -0.77 -3.48
CA LEU A 88 1.12 0.16 -2.76
C LEU A 88 1.54 0.14 -1.30
N ASN A 89 2.26 1.18 -0.85
CA ASN A 89 2.81 1.25 0.49
C ASN A 89 1.77 1.86 1.45
N ILE A 90 1.50 1.21 2.58
CA ILE A 90 0.69 1.78 3.66
C ILE A 90 1.34 1.51 5.01
N HIS A 91 0.99 2.35 5.99
CA HIS A 91 1.38 2.15 7.37
C HIS A 91 0.36 1.34 8.17
N CYS A 92 0.85 0.57 9.12
CA CYS A 92 0.03 0.03 10.20
C CYS A 92 -0.03 1.09 11.32
N ARG A 93 -1.17 1.81 11.44
CA ARG A 93 -1.24 3.03 12.26
C ARG A 93 -1.81 2.85 13.65
N GLN A 94 -2.58 1.77 13.89
CA GLN A 94 -3.22 1.58 15.17
C GLN A 94 -2.27 0.92 16.17
N ASP A 95 -2.15 1.56 17.34
CA ASP A 95 -1.53 0.94 18.49
C ASP A 95 -2.53 0.03 19.22
N GLY A 96 -2.03 -0.86 20.05
CA GLY A 96 -2.82 -1.80 20.81
C GLY A 96 -2.20 -3.19 20.80
N ASP A 97 -3.00 -4.18 21.18
CA ASP A 97 -2.58 -5.58 21.13
C ASP A 97 -2.29 -5.98 19.67
N PRO A 98 -1.07 -6.47 19.36
CA PRO A 98 -0.69 -6.79 18.00
C PRO A 98 -1.55 -7.86 17.33
N ASP A 99 -2.10 -8.80 18.09
CA ASP A 99 -2.96 -9.86 17.57
C ASP A 99 -4.33 -9.29 17.16
N ASP A 100 -4.88 -8.39 17.96
CA ASP A 100 -6.13 -7.68 17.61
C ASP A 100 -5.94 -6.79 16.38
N VAL A 101 -4.83 -6.06 16.31
CA VAL A 101 -4.53 -5.16 15.19
C VAL A 101 -4.33 -5.96 13.90
N SER A 102 -3.54 -7.04 13.94
CA SER A 102 -3.30 -7.87 12.76
C SER A 102 -4.56 -8.61 12.30
N SER A 103 -5.39 -9.07 13.23
CA SER A 103 -6.68 -9.70 12.92
C SER A 103 -7.63 -8.73 12.18
N ARG A 104 -7.74 -7.48 12.66
CA ARG A 104 -8.52 -6.44 11.94
C ARG A 104 -7.95 -6.14 10.57
N PHE A 105 -6.62 -6.00 10.49
CA PHE A 105 -5.95 -5.79 9.20
C PHE A 105 -6.33 -6.90 8.22
N MET A 106 -6.16 -8.16 8.59
CA MET A 106 -6.45 -9.30 7.72
C MET A 106 -7.91 -9.40 7.34
N THR A 107 -8.83 -9.07 8.26
CA THR A 107 -10.26 -9.00 7.97
C THR A 107 -10.55 -8.00 6.84
N ASN A 108 -9.91 -6.84 6.86
CA ASN A 108 -10.10 -5.80 5.85
C ASN A 108 -9.26 -6.05 4.58
N TYR A 109 -8.05 -6.59 4.71
CA TYR A 109 -7.22 -7.05 3.59
C TYR A 109 -7.96 -8.06 2.69
N ASN A 110 -8.70 -8.97 3.29
CA ASN A 110 -9.46 -9.98 2.54
C ASN A 110 -10.65 -9.40 1.74
N LYS A 111 -11.07 -8.16 2.01
CA LYS A 111 -12.08 -7.44 1.23
C LYS A 111 -11.50 -6.79 -0.03
N LEU A 112 -10.18 -6.62 -0.10
CA LEU A 112 -9.48 -5.97 -1.21
C LEU A 112 -9.49 -6.85 -2.46
N SER A 113 -9.45 -6.21 -3.63
CA SER A 113 -9.28 -6.91 -4.91
C SER A 113 -7.94 -7.67 -4.97
N LYS A 114 -7.84 -8.61 -5.90
CA LYS A 114 -6.57 -9.31 -6.15
C LYS A 114 -5.47 -8.33 -6.56
N SER A 115 -5.82 -7.32 -7.38
CA SER A 115 -4.89 -6.30 -7.85
C SER A 115 -4.26 -5.53 -6.69
N VAL A 116 -5.06 -5.08 -5.72
CA VAL A 116 -4.55 -4.42 -4.50
C VAL A 116 -3.71 -5.38 -3.66
N ARG A 117 -4.25 -6.57 -3.33
CA ARG A 117 -3.57 -7.53 -2.44
C ARG A 117 -2.20 -7.96 -2.94
N SER A 118 -2.05 -8.11 -4.25
CA SER A 118 -0.77 -8.51 -4.84
C SER A 118 0.31 -7.44 -4.77
N ARG A 119 -0.09 -6.18 -4.63
CA ARG A 119 0.80 -5.01 -4.60
C ARG A 119 0.99 -4.41 -3.20
N LEU A 120 0.10 -4.76 -2.26
CA LEU A 120 0.11 -4.15 -0.94
C LEU A 120 1.35 -4.55 -0.15
N VAL A 121 2.05 -3.56 0.39
CA VAL A 121 3.18 -3.73 1.28
C VAL A 121 3.02 -2.86 2.52
N LEU A 122 3.54 -3.31 3.64
CA LEU A 122 3.54 -2.55 4.89
C LEU A 122 4.88 -1.85 5.08
N GLU A 123 4.81 -0.56 5.36
CA GLU A 123 5.97 0.28 5.66
C GLU A 123 6.09 0.50 7.17
N ASN A 124 7.33 0.50 7.68
CA ASN A 124 7.58 0.80 9.07
C ASN A 124 7.18 2.23 9.42
N ASN A 125 6.79 2.44 10.69
CA ASN A 125 6.29 3.72 11.16
C ASN A 125 7.43 4.58 11.73
N ASP A 126 7.24 5.89 11.69
CA ASP A 126 8.14 6.92 12.24
C ASP A 126 7.78 7.34 13.67
N ASN A 127 6.62 6.96 14.17
CA ASN A 127 6.18 7.32 15.51
C ASN A 127 7.01 6.60 16.58
N ALA A 128 7.90 7.31 17.23
CA ALA A 128 8.79 6.77 18.28
C ALA A 128 8.03 6.16 19.49
N LYS A 129 6.76 6.51 19.69
CA LYS A 129 5.87 5.89 20.68
C LYS A 129 5.01 4.77 20.10
N GLY A 130 5.11 4.55 18.79
CA GLY A 130 4.34 3.54 18.08
C GLY A 130 4.93 2.14 18.20
N THR A 131 4.18 1.17 17.68
CA THR A 131 4.51 -0.25 17.84
C THR A 131 5.18 -0.83 16.59
N TRP A 132 4.98 -0.22 15.41
CA TRP A 132 5.20 -0.89 14.14
C TRP A 132 6.58 -0.58 13.53
N SER A 133 7.64 -0.98 14.26
CA SER A 133 8.99 -1.09 13.71
C SER A 133 9.09 -2.23 12.68
N ILE A 134 10.18 -2.28 11.91
CA ILE A 134 10.46 -3.39 10.97
C ILE A 134 10.34 -4.76 11.67
N LYS A 135 10.98 -4.90 12.84
CA LYS A 135 10.93 -6.15 13.61
C LYS A 135 9.49 -6.57 13.87
N LYS A 136 8.66 -5.64 14.33
CA LYS A 136 7.27 -5.92 14.68
C LYS A 136 6.42 -6.27 13.45
N LEU A 137 6.61 -5.55 12.35
CA LEU A 137 5.95 -5.86 11.09
C LEU A 137 6.35 -7.24 10.57
N TYR A 138 7.63 -7.57 10.65
CA TYR A 138 8.13 -8.87 10.21
C TYR A 138 7.53 -10.01 11.05
N ASP A 139 7.60 -9.91 12.37
CA ASP A 139 7.11 -10.96 13.28
C ASP A 139 5.59 -11.17 13.19
N ILE A 140 4.83 -10.09 13.06
CA ILE A 140 3.36 -10.13 13.14
C ILE A 140 2.71 -10.30 11.77
N PHE A 141 3.18 -9.60 10.75
CA PHE A 141 2.53 -9.61 9.43
C PHE A 141 3.23 -10.51 8.42
N HIS A 142 4.57 -10.44 8.32
CA HIS A 142 5.25 -11.24 7.31
C HIS A 142 5.29 -12.73 7.67
N LEU A 143 5.79 -13.07 8.85
CA LEU A 143 5.90 -14.49 9.25
C LEU A 143 4.54 -15.20 9.36
N ARG A 144 3.50 -14.48 9.77
CA ARG A 144 2.17 -15.08 9.97
C ARG A 144 1.32 -15.11 8.70
N TYR A 145 1.39 -14.08 7.87
CA TYR A 145 0.45 -13.87 6.76
C TYR A 145 1.13 -13.69 5.41
N GLY A 146 2.45 -13.62 5.37
CA GLY A 146 3.21 -13.43 4.13
C GLY A 146 3.11 -12.03 3.54
N ILE A 147 2.66 -11.02 4.30
CA ILE A 147 2.57 -9.63 3.82
C ILE A 147 3.98 -9.08 3.61
N PRO A 148 4.33 -8.58 2.42
CA PRO A 148 5.64 -7.99 2.17
C PRO A 148 5.81 -6.67 2.94
N ILE A 149 7.08 -6.29 3.19
CA ILE A 149 7.43 -5.11 3.97
C ILE A 149 8.33 -4.20 3.15
N THR A 150 8.09 -2.90 3.21
CA THR A 150 9.01 -1.86 2.70
C THR A 150 9.79 -1.27 3.87
N PHE A 151 11.08 -1.06 3.66
CA PHE A 151 11.97 -0.42 4.62
C PHE A 151 12.12 1.07 4.31
N ASP A 152 11.59 1.91 5.19
CA ASP A 152 11.93 3.32 5.24
C ASP A 152 13.02 3.57 6.27
N ASN A 153 14.19 4.01 5.82
CA ASN A 153 15.37 4.27 6.63
C ASN A 153 15.16 5.45 7.60
N LEU A 154 14.45 6.51 7.17
CA LEU A 154 14.17 7.64 8.02
C LEU A 154 13.25 7.25 9.19
N HIS A 155 12.18 6.52 8.88
CA HIS A 155 11.28 5.99 9.90
C HIS A 155 11.99 5.03 10.85
N HIS A 156 12.90 4.20 10.33
CA HIS A 156 13.69 3.30 11.17
C HIS A 156 14.57 4.07 12.17
N LYS A 157 15.15 5.20 11.79
CA LYS A 157 15.92 6.06 12.71
C LYS A 157 15.07 6.63 13.85
N MET A 158 13.77 6.82 13.61
CA MET A 158 12.82 7.30 14.61
C MET A 158 12.29 6.18 15.50
N LEU A 159 12.09 4.99 14.94
CA LEU A 159 11.57 3.79 15.61
C LEU A 159 12.35 2.54 15.16
N SER A 160 13.56 2.35 15.75
CA SER A 160 14.45 1.25 15.35
C SER A 160 13.97 -0.14 15.77
N GLY A 161 13.16 -0.23 16.85
CA GLY A 161 12.76 -1.52 17.43
C GLY A 161 13.94 -2.34 17.93
N ASP A 162 14.96 -1.66 18.46
CA ASP A 162 16.21 -2.22 18.99
C ASP A 162 17.12 -2.93 17.96
N LEU A 163 16.90 -2.65 16.67
CA LEU A 163 17.72 -3.17 15.58
C LEU A 163 18.62 -2.07 14.98
N SER A 164 19.83 -2.44 14.59
CA SER A 164 20.60 -1.62 13.67
C SER A 164 19.94 -1.58 12.29
N GLU A 165 20.30 -0.60 11.47
CA GLU A 165 19.78 -0.45 10.11
C GLU A 165 20.01 -1.72 9.26
N ARG A 166 21.18 -2.36 9.39
CA ARG A 166 21.49 -3.60 8.69
C ARG A 166 20.61 -4.77 9.14
N GLU A 167 20.47 -4.95 10.46
CA GLU A 167 19.64 -6.02 11.03
C GLU A 167 18.16 -5.87 10.66
N ALA A 168 17.67 -4.63 10.53
CA ALA A 168 16.32 -4.36 10.08
C ALA A 168 16.15 -4.59 8.58
N PHE A 169 17.12 -4.19 7.76
CA PHE A 169 17.04 -4.34 6.30
C PHE A 169 17.13 -5.79 5.84
N GLU A 170 17.97 -6.62 6.50
CA GLU A 170 18.21 -7.99 6.08
C GLU A 170 16.92 -8.82 5.95
N PRO A 171 16.03 -8.94 6.96
CA PRO A 171 14.80 -9.71 6.81
C PRO A 171 13.86 -9.12 5.76
N VAL A 172 13.81 -7.79 5.59
CA VAL A 172 12.96 -7.14 4.58
C VAL A 172 13.33 -7.57 3.18
N SER A 173 14.64 -7.69 2.89
CA SER A 173 15.13 -8.09 1.57
C SER A 173 14.60 -9.46 1.10
N TYR A 174 14.21 -10.33 2.02
CA TYR A 174 13.63 -11.64 1.72
C TYR A 174 12.09 -11.63 1.57
N THR A 175 11.40 -10.58 2.00
CA THR A 175 9.93 -10.53 1.95
C THR A 175 9.39 -10.46 0.53
N HIS A 176 10.22 -10.11 -0.44
CA HIS A 176 9.90 -9.95 -1.86
C HIS A 176 10.38 -11.10 -2.75
N LEU A 177 10.93 -12.17 -2.18
CA LEU A 177 11.54 -13.28 -2.92
C LEU A 177 10.62 -14.50 -3.11
N ARG A 178 9.31 -14.38 -2.86
CA ARG A 178 8.34 -15.47 -3.01
C ARG A 178 7.53 -15.37 -4.28
#